data_98401ad0e2d652e01382768f39f27c8b
#
_entry.id   98401ad0e2d652e01382768f39f27c8b
#
_cell.length_a   1.000
_cell.length_b   1.000
_cell.length_c   1.000
_cell.angle_alpha   90.00
_cell.angle_beta   90.00
_cell.angle_gamma   90.00
#
_symmetry.space_group_name_H-M   'P 1'
#
loop_
_entity.id
_entity.type
_entity.pdbx_description
1 polymer ?
#
loop_
_entity_poly.entity_id
_entity_poly.type
_entity_poly.pdbx_seq_one_letter_code
_entity_poly.pdbx_strand_id
1 'polypeptide(L)'
;MRRSLLALLLAVALPVHADWYLDNESSRLSFISTHSGSQSEVHRFLTLHGQIAADGRARLRIDLDSVNTGIALRDERLRAMLFDTARLPEARITAQVNLAQLTDLAPGAQLELRLPLQLVLNEHNRELNAELLVTRLDDRRFQVVTLAPLVLHAEDFGLASGIEALRKLAELPAISLSVPVGAVLIFTAR
;
A
#
# COMPACT_ATOMS: atom_id res chain seq x y z
N MET A 1 15.75 -67.94 -6.63
CA MET A 1 15.84 -66.91 -5.60
C MET A 1 15.79 -65.54 -6.31
N ARG A 2 14.61 -64.94 -6.40
CA ARG A 2 14.40 -63.61 -7.03
C ARG A 2 14.42 -62.56 -5.94
N ARG A 3 15.45 -61.68 -5.93
CA ARG A 3 15.54 -60.53 -5.04
C ARG A 3 14.81 -59.36 -5.73
N SER A 4 13.62 -59.03 -5.20
CA SER A 4 12.88 -57.80 -5.58
C SER A 4 13.52 -56.61 -4.89
N LEU A 5 14.16 -55.72 -5.63
CA LEU A 5 14.57 -54.41 -5.13
C LEU A 5 13.34 -53.48 -5.15
N LEU A 6 12.84 -53.18 -3.98
CA LEU A 6 11.83 -52.14 -3.79
C LEU A 6 12.53 -50.80 -3.77
N ALA A 7 12.46 -50.04 -4.88
CA ALA A 7 12.95 -48.63 -4.94
C ALA A 7 11.94 -47.73 -4.22
N LEU A 8 12.31 -47.23 -3.04
CA LEU A 8 11.55 -46.24 -2.30
C LEU A 8 11.77 -44.86 -2.97
N LEU A 9 10.80 -44.40 -3.76
CA LEU A 9 10.77 -43.02 -4.28
C LEU A 9 10.49 -42.06 -3.11
N LEU A 10 11.52 -41.39 -2.61
CA LEU A 10 11.40 -40.27 -1.70
C LEU A 10 10.87 -39.06 -2.50
N ALA A 11 9.56 -38.79 -2.41
CA ALA A 11 8.98 -37.56 -2.94
C ALA A 11 9.45 -36.40 -2.07
N VAL A 12 10.41 -35.62 -2.55
CA VAL A 12 10.80 -34.36 -1.94
C VAL A 12 9.67 -33.36 -2.21
N ALA A 13 8.81 -33.15 -1.25
CA ALA A 13 7.82 -32.06 -1.29
C ALA A 13 8.63 -30.72 -1.22
N LEU A 14 8.78 -30.05 -2.34
CA LEU A 14 9.27 -28.69 -2.38
C LEU A 14 8.22 -27.80 -1.67
N PRO A 15 8.62 -26.89 -0.77
CA PRO A 15 7.69 -25.95 -0.19
C PRO A 15 7.09 -25.10 -1.30
N VAL A 16 5.83 -25.29 -1.58
CA VAL A 16 5.05 -24.40 -2.44
C VAL A 16 4.85 -23.11 -1.65
N HIS A 17 5.67 -22.11 -1.90
CA HIS A 17 5.45 -20.78 -1.35
C HIS A 17 4.24 -20.18 -2.09
N ALA A 18 3.16 -19.97 -1.39
CA ALA A 18 1.96 -19.36 -1.95
C ALA A 18 2.21 -17.85 -2.16
N ASP A 19 1.68 -17.32 -3.24
CA ASP A 19 1.56 -15.87 -3.41
C ASP A 19 0.46 -15.34 -2.47
N TRP A 20 0.64 -14.10 -2.03
CA TRP A 20 -0.31 -13.40 -1.17
C TRP A 20 -0.95 -12.27 -1.95
N TYR A 21 -2.27 -12.17 -1.88
CA TYR A 21 -3.04 -11.17 -2.60
C TYR A 21 -3.80 -10.27 -1.63
N LEU A 22 -3.83 -8.98 -1.92
CA LEU A 22 -4.58 -8.01 -1.14
C LEU A 22 -6.08 -8.27 -1.27
N ASP A 23 -6.75 -8.33 -0.14
CA ASP A 23 -8.21 -8.23 -0.06
C ASP A 23 -8.60 -6.75 -0.01
N ASN A 24 -9.04 -6.21 -1.15
CA ASN A 24 -9.40 -4.80 -1.27
C ASN A 24 -10.58 -4.41 -0.38
N GLU A 25 -11.56 -5.29 -0.21
CA GLU A 25 -12.76 -4.97 0.58
C GLU A 25 -12.44 -4.78 2.07
N SER A 26 -11.49 -5.57 2.57
CA SER A 26 -11.04 -5.52 3.96
C SER A 26 -9.86 -4.56 4.19
N SER A 27 -9.30 -3.99 3.12
CA SER A 27 -8.16 -3.08 3.18
C SER A 27 -8.57 -1.63 3.11
N ARG A 28 -7.74 -0.75 3.70
CA ARG A 28 -7.95 0.71 3.71
C ARG A 28 -6.61 1.40 3.53
N LEU A 29 -6.61 2.43 2.67
CA LEU A 29 -5.52 3.39 2.56
C LEU A 29 -6.12 4.79 2.66
N SER A 30 -5.65 5.57 3.61
CA SER A 30 -6.13 6.91 3.89
C SER A 30 -5.01 7.92 3.88
N PHE A 31 -5.35 9.16 3.56
CA PHE A 31 -4.44 10.29 3.66
C PHE A 31 -5.15 11.48 4.30
N ILE A 32 -4.38 12.36 4.89
CA ILE A 32 -4.89 13.54 5.57
C ILE A 32 -4.49 14.78 4.78
N SER A 33 -5.46 15.60 4.39
CA SER A 33 -5.22 16.95 3.92
C SER A 33 -5.49 17.95 5.04
N THR A 34 -4.66 18.98 5.14
CA THR A 34 -4.83 20.09 6.09
C THR A 34 -4.92 21.40 5.33
N HIS A 35 -5.95 22.16 5.58
CA HIS A 35 -6.16 23.46 4.97
C HIS A 35 -6.51 24.53 6.00
N SER A 36 -6.49 25.79 5.58
CA SER A 36 -6.85 26.95 6.44
C SER A 36 -6.08 26.97 7.78
N GLY A 37 -4.82 26.49 7.75
CA GLY A 37 -3.91 26.45 8.87
C GLY A 37 -4.07 25.26 9.81
N SER A 38 -5.27 24.76 10.09
CA SER A 38 -5.48 23.71 11.10
C SER A 38 -6.65 22.77 10.83
N GLN A 39 -7.38 22.94 9.75
CA GLN A 39 -8.51 22.06 9.44
C GLN A 39 -8.00 20.83 8.69
N SER A 40 -8.06 19.67 9.33
CA SER A 40 -7.61 18.42 8.77
C SER A 40 -8.80 17.52 8.44
N GLU A 41 -8.78 16.92 7.25
CA GLU A 41 -9.77 15.97 6.77
C GLU A 41 -9.11 14.68 6.34
N VAL A 42 -9.76 13.55 6.66
CA VAL A 42 -9.30 12.22 6.25
C VAL A 42 -9.97 11.82 4.94
N HIS A 43 -9.18 11.47 3.97
CA HIS A 43 -9.60 10.98 2.66
C HIS A 43 -9.05 9.59 2.41
N ARG A 44 -9.51 8.91 1.38
CA ARG A 44 -9.06 7.55 1.05
C ARG A 44 -9.07 7.28 -0.45
N PHE A 45 -8.37 6.23 -0.84
CA PHE A 45 -8.52 5.57 -2.12
C PHE A 45 -9.33 4.29 -1.91
N LEU A 46 -10.32 4.04 -2.78
CA LEU A 46 -11.26 2.93 -2.63
C LEU A 46 -10.77 1.65 -3.30
N THR A 47 -9.89 1.77 -4.29
CA THR A 47 -9.43 0.64 -5.10
C THR A 47 -7.92 0.45 -4.94
N LEU A 48 -7.56 -0.68 -4.37
CA LEU A 48 -6.19 -1.11 -4.11
C LEU A 48 -5.96 -2.48 -4.71
N HIS A 49 -4.79 -2.71 -5.30
CA HIS A 49 -4.35 -4.02 -5.78
C HIS A 49 -2.99 -4.33 -5.19
N GLY A 50 -2.85 -5.47 -4.53
CA GLY A 50 -1.61 -5.84 -3.89
C GLY A 50 -1.28 -7.32 -4.10
N GLN A 51 0.01 -7.60 -4.18
CA GLN A 51 0.56 -8.96 -4.25
C GLN A 51 1.90 -9.00 -3.53
N ILE A 52 2.14 -10.08 -2.81
CA ILE A 52 3.47 -10.46 -2.33
C ILE A 52 3.77 -11.80 -2.96
N ALA A 53 4.75 -11.84 -3.86
CA ALA A 53 5.17 -13.05 -4.54
C ALA A 53 5.96 -13.98 -3.60
N ALA A 54 6.06 -15.24 -3.96
CA ALA A 54 6.76 -16.27 -3.18
C ALA A 54 8.23 -15.94 -2.87
N ASP A 55 8.86 -15.08 -3.68
CA ASP A 55 10.23 -14.58 -3.47
C ASP A 55 10.29 -13.33 -2.57
N GLY A 56 9.16 -12.91 -1.98
CA GLY A 56 9.05 -11.76 -1.09
C GLY A 56 8.92 -10.41 -1.78
N ARG A 57 8.86 -10.36 -3.12
CA ARG A 57 8.58 -9.10 -3.83
C ARG A 57 7.15 -8.67 -3.57
N ALA A 58 7.00 -7.57 -2.85
CA ALA A 58 5.72 -6.94 -2.57
C ALA A 58 5.45 -5.80 -3.56
N ARG A 59 4.22 -5.75 -4.06
CA ARG A 59 3.72 -4.69 -4.94
C ARG A 59 2.35 -4.26 -4.47
N LEU A 60 2.15 -2.95 -4.37
CA LEU A 60 0.85 -2.34 -4.10
C LEU A 60 0.59 -1.28 -5.16
N ARG A 61 -0.53 -1.37 -5.84
CA ARG A 61 -1.06 -0.37 -6.76
C ARG A 61 -2.25 0.32 -6.11
N ILE A 62 -2.24 1.63 -6.14
CA ILE A 62 -3.33 2.49 -5.69
C ILE A 62 -3.95 3.11 -6.95
N ASP A 63 -5.21 2.83 -7.20
CA ASP A 63 -5.97 3.48 -8.26
C ASP A 63 -6.31 4.91 -7.84
N LEU A 64 -5.65 5.89 -8.46
CA LEU A 64 -5.81 7.31 -8.14
C LEU A 64 -7.19 7.85 -8.56
N ASP A 65 -7.84 7.21 -9.54
CA ASP A 65 -9.21 7.56 -9.95
C ASP A 65 -10.23 7.23 -8.87
N SER A 66 -9.89 6.30 -7.96
CA SER A 66 -10.72 5.89 -6.82
C SER A 66 -10.65 6.83 -5.61
N VAL A 67 -10.04 8.01 -5.75
CA VAL A 67 -9.98 9.00 -4.67
C VAL A 67 -11.39 9.37 -4.20
N ASN A 68 -11.56 9.37 -2.88
CA ASN A 68 -12.84 9.69 -2.24
C ASN A 68 -12.60 10.62 -1.04
N THR A 69 -13.13 11.83 -1.16
CA THR A 69 -13.11 12.85 -0.11
C THR A 69 -14.50 13.10 0.50
N GLY A 70 -15.51 12.35 0.02
CA GLY A 70 -16.91 12.56 0.39
C GLY A 70 -17.59 13.72 -0.35
N ILE A 71 -16.88 14.44 -1.24
CA ILE A 71 -17.41 15.55 -2.05
C ILE A 71 -17.07 15.27 -3.51
N ALA A 72 -18.07 14.90 -4.32
CA ALA A 72 -17.87 14.46 -5.70
C ALA A 72 -17.12 15.47 -6.58
N LEU A 73 -17.45 16.77 -6.46
CA LEU A 73 -16.77 17.83 -7.20
C LEU A 73 -15.30 17.95 -6.81
N ARG A 74 -14.96 17.75 -5.54
CA ARG A 74 -13.57 17.76 -5.07
C ARG A 74 -12.81 16.54 -5.61
N ASP A 75 -13.45 15.38 -5.61
CA ASP A 75 -12.86 14.15 -6.15
C ASP A 75 -12.55 14.29 -7.65
N GLU A 76 -13.47 14.89 -8.43
CA GLU A 76 -13.27 15.19 -9.84
C GLU A 76 -12.08 16.14 -10.07
N ARG A 77 -11.99 17.19 -9.26
CA ARG A 77 -10.88 18.16 -9.33
C ARG A 77 -9.53 17.54 -8.95
N LEU A 78 -9.50 16.66 -7.95
CA LEU A 78 -8.29 15.92 -7.58
C LEU A 78 -7.83 15.02 -8.72
N ARG A 79 -8.74 14.29 -9.35
CA ARG A 79 -8.43 13.44 -10.51
C ARG A 79 -7.86 14.25 -11.68
N ALA A 80 -8.53 15.33 -12.04
CA ALA A 80 -8.18 16.10 -13.23
C ALA A 80 -6.96 17.03 -13.02
N MET A 81 -6.87 17.70 -11.87
CA MET A 81 -5.93 18.81 -11.67
C MET A 81 -4.71 18.45 -10.82
N LEU A 82 -4.83 17.45 -9.93
CA LEU A 82 -3.73 17.04 -9.06
C LEU A 82 -3.02 15.80 -9.60
N PHE A 83 -3.79 14.74 -9.84
CA PHE A 83 -3.23 13.43 -10.19
C PHE A 83 -3.12 13.19 -11.69
N ASP A 84 -3.89 13.93 -12.52
CA ASP A 84 -4.00 13.70 -13.97
C ASP A 84 -4.27 12.20 -14.27
N THR A 85 -5.33 11.65 -13.65
CA THR A 85 -5.60 10.21 -13.67
C THR A 85 -5.87 9.67 -15.07
N ALA A 86 -6.26 10.52 -16.02
CA ALA A 86 -6.38 10.13 -17.43
C ALA A 86 -5.05 9.68 -18.03
N ARG A 87 -3.94 10.26 -17.58
CA ARG A 87 -2.57 9.93 -18.05
C ARG A 87 -1.82 9.07 -17.04
N LEU A 88 -1.99 9.32 -15.76
CA LEU A 88 -1.27 8.69 -14.65
C LEU A 88 -2.26 8.07 -13.65
N PRO A 89 -2.91 6.95 -14.01
CA PRO A 89 -4.05 6.42 -13.25
C PRO A 89 -3.66 5.81 -11.91
N GLU A 90 -2.36 5.55 -11.64
CA GLU A 90 -1.97 4.79 -10.46
C GLU A 90 -0.72 5.32 -9.76
N ALA A 91 -0.69 5.16 -8.44
CA ALA A 91 0.54 5.17 -7.67
C ALA A 91 0.99 3.72 -7.40
N ARG A 92 2.31 3.50 -7.34
CA ARG A 92 2.89 2.16 -7.17
C ARG A 92 3.89 2.14 -6.04
N ILE A 93 3.73 1.16 -5.16
CA ILE A 93 4.68 0.86 -4.09
C ILE A 93 5.29 -0.51 -4.36
N THR A 94 6.62 -0.60 -4.22
CA THR A 94 7.35 -1.87 -4.28
C THR A 94 8.28 -1.98 -3.07
N ALA A 95 8.41 -3.21 -2.55
CA ALA A 95 9.30 -3.51 -1.43
C ALA A 95 9.76 -4.97 -1.50
N GLN A 96 10.81 -5.29 -0.74
CA GLN A 96 11.27 -6.66 -0.54
C GLN A 96 10.97 -7.07 0.90
N VAL A 97 10.16 -8.12 1.07
CA VAL A 97 9.72 -8.64 2.36
C VAL A 97 10.40 -9.97 2.64
N ASN A 98 10.84 -10.19 3.87
CA ASN A 98 11.27 -11.52 4.30
C ASN A 98 10.03 -12.35 4.69
N LEU A 99 9.52 -13.13 3.75
CA LEU A 99 8.31 -13.94 3.96
C LEU A 99 8.47 -14.98 5.08
N ALA A 100 9.65 -15.54 5.30
CA ALA A 100 9.87 -16.52 6.36
C ALA A 100 9.53 -15.92 7.73
N GLN A 101 9.92 -14.68 7.99
CA GLN A 101 9.59 -14.01 9.26
C GLN A 101 8.07 -13.85 9.47
N LEU A 102 7.29 -13.73 8.38
CA LEU A 102 5.84 -13.59 8.45
C LEU A 102 5.14 -14.95 8.56
N THR A 103 5.60 -15.95 7.79
CA THR A 103 4.99 -17.28 7.78
C THR A 103 5.27 -18.08 9.04
N ASP A 104 6.37 -17.78 9.73
CA ASP A 104 6.75 -18.44 11.00
C ASP A 104 6.00 -17.87 12.22
N LEU A 105 5.26 -16.75 12.05
CA LEU A 105 4.41 -16.22 13.12
C LEU A 105 3.27 -17.19 13.44
N ALA A 106 3.01 -17.43 14.71
CA ALA A 106 1.82 -18.12 15.15
C ALA A 106 0.56 -17.25 14.89
N PRO A 107 -0.62 -17.84 14.66
CA PRO A 107 -1.87 -17.08 14.59
C PRO A 107 -2.06 -16.16 15.81
N GLY A 108 -2.37 -14.89 15.57
CA GLY A 108 -2.47 -13.85 16.59
C GLY A 108 -1.15 -13.19 16.98
N ALA A 109 -0.01 -13.74 16.59
CA ALA A 109 1.29 -13.12 16.85
C ALA A 109 1.53 -11.90 15.96
N GLN A 110 2.34 -10.98 16.46
CA GLN A 110 2.65 -9.70 15.83
C GLN A 110 4.15 -9.54 15.63
N LEU A 111 4.52 -8.83 14.58
CA LEU A 111 5.89 -8.45 14.25
C LEU A 111 5.91 -6.97 13.86
N GLU A 112 6.71 -6.19 14.57
CA GLU A 112 7.05 -4.82 14.14
C GLU A 112 8.22 -4.89 13.17
N LEU A 113 8.13 -4.18 12.07
CA LEU A 113 9.23 -4.10 11.11
C LEU A 113 9.32 -2.72 10.48
N ARG A 114 10.56 -2.33 10.16
CA ARG A 114 10.84 -1.18 9.31
C ARG A 114 11.14 -1.69 7.91
N LEU A 115 10.32 -1.27 6.95
CA LEU A 115 10.39 -1.74 5.57
C LEU A 115 10.79 -0.60 4.63
N PRO A 116 11.99 -0.66 4.03
CA PRO A 116 12.34 0.21 2.91
C PRO A 116 11.43 -0.09 1.73
N LEU A 117 10.87 0.95 1.13
CA LEU A 117 10.00 0.83 -0.04
C LEU A 117 10.28 1.92 -1.06
N GLN A 118 9.93 1.65 -2.31
CA GLN A 118 9.94 2.62 -3.40
C GLN A 118 8.49 3.03 -3.69
N LEU A 119 8.22 4.33 -3.68
CA LEU A 119 6.94 4.90 -4.10
C LEU A 119 7.13 5.64 -5.42
N VAL A 120 6.37 5.25 -6.44
CA VAL A 120 6.23 5.98 -7.69
C VAL A 120 4.87 6.66 -7.69
N LEU A 121 4.86 7.98 -7.72
CA LEU A 121 3.68 8.84 -7.82
C LEU A 121 3.99 9.99 -8.78
N ASN A 122 3.09 10.27 -9.71
CA ASN A 122 3.26 11.33 -10.71
C ASN A 122 4.62 11.27 -11.42
N GLU A 123 5.04 10.06 -11.87
CA GLU A 123 6.33 9.77 -12.52
C GLU A 123 7.59 10.00 -11.65
N HIS A 124 7.44 10.43 -10.40
CA HIS A 124 8.54 10.59 -9.45
C HIS A 124 8.70 9.34 -8.59
N ASN A 125 9.92 8.85 -8.49
CA ASN A 125 10.27 7.72 -7.62
C ASN A 125 10.97 8.24 -6.36
N ARG A 126 10.50 7.79 -5.19
CA ARG A 126 11.10 8.12 -3.87
C ARG A 126 11.26 6.87 -3.04
N GLU A 127 12.41 6.77 -2.39
CA GLU A 127 12.64 5.77 -1.36
C GLU A 127 12.14 6.28 -0.01
N LEU A 128 11.35 5.46 0.67
CA LEU A 128 10.75 5.75 1.95
C LEU A 128 10.96 4.58 2.91
N ASN A 129 10.84 4.82 4.21
CA ASN A 129 10.85 3.78 5.22
C ASN A 129 9.51 3.75 5.94
N ALA A 130 8.80 2.63 5.85
CA ALA A 130 7.55 2.42 6.58
C ALA A 130 7.80 1.68 7.89
N GLU A 131 7.19 2.16 8.97
CA GLU A 131 7.10 1.44 10.23
C GLU A 131 5.77 0.70 10.27
N LEU A 132 5.83 -0.63 10.30
CA LEU A 132 4.69 -1.51 10.10
C LEU A 132 4.53 -2.47 11.26
N LEU A 133 3.27 -2.74 11.62
CA LEU A 133 2.89 -3.86 12.45
C LEU A 133 2.22 -4.91 11.58
N VAL A 134 2.80 -6.10 11.52
CA VAL A 134 2.22 -7.25 10.84
C VAL A 134 1.63 -8.18 11.88
N THR A 135 0.36 -8.54 11.72
CA THR A 135 -0.34 -9.51 12.56
C THR A 135 -0.71 -10.73 11.73
N ARG A 136 -0.30 -11.92 12.17
CA ARG A 136 -0.81 -13.17 11.60
C ARG A 136 -2.24 -13.37 12.08
N LEU A 137 -3.23 -13.28 11.18
CA LEU A 137 -4.64 -13.46 11.54
C LEU A 137 -4.98 -14.96 11.67
N ASP A 138 -4.56 -15.74 10.69
CA ASP A 138 -4.73 -17.20 10.62
C ASP A 138 -3.70 -17.80 9.64
N ASP A 139 -3.88 -19.08 9.27
CA ASP A 139 -2.95 -19.79 8.39
C ASP A 139 -2.86 -19.19 6.97
N ARG A 140 -3.81 -18.36 6.58
CA ARG A 140 -3.95 -17.85 5.22
C ARG A 140 -4.04 -16.33 5.15
N ARG A 141 -4.01 -15.59 6.27
CA ARG A 141 -4.21 -14.14 6.26
C ARG A 141 -3.22 -13.43 7.17
N PHE A 142 -2.74 -12.29 6.66
CA PHE A 142 -2.00 -11.29 7.42
C PHE A 142 -2.71 -9.95 7.39
N GLN A 143 -2.61 -9.22 8.49
CA GLN A 143 -2.90 -7.80 8.54
C GLN A 143 -1.59 -7.03 8.62
N VAL A 144 -1.48 -5.97 7.84
CA VAL A 144 -0.37 -5.01 7.86
C VAL A 144 -0.93 -3.64 8.19
N VAL A 145 -0.43 -3.01 9.23
CA VAL A 145 -0.85 -1.67 9.67
C VAL A 145 0.36 -0.76 9.72
N THR A 146 0.23 0.48 9.26
CA THR A 146 1.24 1.51 9.51
C THR A 146 1.22 1.90 10.99
N LEU A 147 2.34 1.68 11.71
CA LEU A 147 2.48 2.11 13.12
C LEU A 147 2.59 3.62 13.23
N ALA A 148 3.32 4.24 12.32
CA ALA A 148 3.39 5.67 12.16
C ALA A 148 2.96 6.05 10.75
N PRO A 149 2.18 7.14 10.56
CA PRO A 149 1.85 7.61 9.22
C PRO A 149 3.12 7.94 8.43
N LEU A 150 3.16 7.55 7.15
CA LEU A 150 4.16 8.07 6.22
C LEU A 150 3.80 9.51 5.87
N VAL A 151 4.67 10.46 6.16
CA VAL A 151 4.46 11.84 5.77
C VAL A 151 5.07 12.06 4.39
N LEU A 152 4.22 12.22 3.38
CA LEU A 152 4.63 12.55 2.03
C LEU A 152 4.71 14.07 1.86
N HIS A 153 5.71 14.55 1.13
CA HIS A 153 5.82 15.95 0.74
C HIS A 153 5.42 16.06 -0.75
N ALA A 154 4.35 16.80 -1.02
CA ALA A 154 3.80 16.91 -2.37
C ALA A 154 4.80 17.45 -3.40
N GLU A 155 5.77 18.26 -2.94
CA GLU A 155 6.87 18.81 -3.76
C GLU A 155 7.77 17.71 -4.32
N ASP A 156 8.02 16.65 -3.54
CA ASP A 156 8.86 15.52 -3.96
C ASP A 156 8.27 14.75 -5.15
N PHE A 157 6.96 14.91 -5.37
CA PHE A 157 6.21 14.26 -6.43
C PHE A 157 5.70 15.24 -7.51
N GLY A 158 6.20 16.50 -7.50
CA GLY A 158 5.80 17.50 -8.48
C GLY A 158 4.33 17.94 -8.36
N LEU A 159 3.68 17.70 -7.22
CA LEU A 159 2.25 17.98 -7.02
C LEU A 159 1.95 19.37 -6.44
N ALA A 160 2.97 20.14 -6.06
CA ALA A 160 2.79 21.44 -5.42
C ALA A 160 1.97 22.43 -6.27
N SER A 161 2.21 22.48 -7.59
CA SER A 161 1.47 23.35 -8.50
C SER A 161 -0.01 22.99 -8.62
N GLY A 162 -0.33 21.69 -8.62
CA GLY A 162 -1.71 21.19 -8.62
C GLY A 162 -2.44 21.56 -7.32
N ILE A 163 -1.78 21.40 -6.18
CA ILE A 163 -2.32 21.82 -4.88
C ILE A 163 -2.58 23.32 -4.84
N GLU A 164 -1.65 24.14 -5.38
CA GLU A 164 -1.83 25.58 -5.45
C GLU A 164 -3.00 25.98 -6.37
N ALA A 165 -3.18 25.30 -7.49
CA ALA A 165 -4.33 25.51 -8.38
C ALA A 165 -5.65 25.16 -7.66
N LEU A 166 -5.70 24.06 -6.93
CA LEU A 166 -6.87 23.64 -6.14
C LEU A 166 -7.15 24.64 -5.00
N ARG A 167 -6.12 25.11 -4.32
CA ARG A 167 -6.22 26.13 -3.27
C ARG A 167 -6.91 27.39 -3.79
N LYS A 168 -6.44 27.92 -4.93
CA LYS A 168 -7.05 29.10 -5.57
C LYS A 168 -8.49 28.88 -5.96
N LEU A 169 -8.78 27.72 -6.57
CA LEU A 169 -10.14 27.36 -7.02
C LEU A 169 -11.13 27.20 -5.86
N ALA A 170 -10.63 26.79 -4.67
CA ALA A 170 -11.43 26.62 -3.48
C ALA A 170 -11.43 27.87 -2.58
N GLU A 171 -10.75 28.95 -2.99
CA GLU A 171 -10.58 30.21 -2.25
C GLU A 171 -10.04 30.01 -0.82
N LEU A 172 -9.19 28.98 -0.66
CA LEU A 172 -8.60 28.66 0.64
C LEU A 172 -7.35 29.51 0.89
N PRO A 173 -7.09 29.92 2.14
CA PRO A 173 -5.87 30.66 2.49
C PRO A 173 -4.60 29.85 2.31
N ALA A 174 -4.66 28.53 2.64
CA ALA A 174 -3.53 27.60 2.49
C ALA A 174 -4.02 26.15 2.41
N ILE A 175 -3.23 25.31 1.74
CA ILE A 175 -3.30 23.83 1.81
C ILE A 175 -1.89 23.34 2.13
N SER A 176 -1.76 22.42 3.10
CA SER A 176 -0.47 21.83 3.47
C SER A 176 0.08 20.98 2.33
N LEU A 177 1.39 21.10 2.08
CA LEU A 177 2.13 20.22 1.16
C LEU A 177 2.59 18.93 1.84
N SER A 178 2.50 18.85 3.18
CA SER A 178 2.78 17.62 3.94
C SER A 178 1.49 16.81 4.12
N VAL A 179 1.51 15.57 3.67
CA VAL A 179 0.34 14.68 3.59
C VAL A 179 0.64 13.39 4.35
N PRO A 180 0.14 13.23 5.58
CA PRO A 180 0.24 11.97 6.29
C PRO A 180 -0.61 10.88 5.61
N VAL A 181 -0.04 9.68 5.44
CA VAL A 181 -0.67 8.52 4.82
C VAL A 181 -0.62 7.33 5.77
N GLY A 182 -1.74 6.66 5.96
CA GLY A 182 -1.85 5.47 6.78
C GLY A 182 -2.59 4.35 6.05
N ALA A 183 -2.29 3.10 6.40
CA ALA A 183 -2.92 1.95 5.79
C ALA A 183 -3.21 0.83 6.79
N VAL A 184 -4.30 0.11 6.52
CA VAL A 184 -4.62 -1.21 7.06
C VAL A 184 -4.83 -2.13 5.85
N LEU A 185 -3.97 -3.10 5.67
CA LEU A 185 -3.97 -3.98 4.50
C LEU A 185 -4.14 -5.42 4.96
N ILE A 186 -5.02 -6.16 4.30
CA ILE A 186 -5.23 -7.59 4.53
C ILE A 186 -4.74 -8.37 3.32
N PHE A 187 -3.82 -9.30 3.55
CA PHE A 187 -3.31 -10.20 2.51
C PHE A 187 -3.78 -11.62 2.78
N THR A 188 -4.19 -12.32 1.72
CA THR A 188 -4.66 -13.70 1.76
C THR A 188 -3.82 -14.57 0.83
N ALA A 189 -3.37 -15.73 1.30
CA ALA A 189 -2.65 -16.72 0.51
C ALA A 189 -3.58 -17.40 -0.53
N ARG A 190 -3.07 -17.56 -1.75
CA ARG A 190 -3.75 -18.28 -2.84
C ARG A 190 -2.82 -19.27 -3.52
#